data_ed8856ff321ef7b8ddd243bf49096764
#
_entry.id   ed8856ff321ef7b8ddd243bf49096764
#
_cell.length_a   1.000
_cell.length_b   1.000
_cell.length_c   1.000
_cell.angle_alpha   90.00
_cell.angle_beta   90.00
_cell.angle_gamma   90.00
#
_symmetry.space_group_name_H-M   'P 1'
#
loop_
_entity.id
_entity.type
_entity.pdbx_description
1 polymer ?
#
loop_
_entity_poly.entity_id
_entity_poly.type
_entity_poly.pdbx_seq_one_letter_code
_entity_poly.pdbx_strand_id
1 'polypeptide(L)'
;MASILLIAVLVSALIFEFINGFHDTANAIATTVYTKALPLRTAIVMSAIMNFIGALMSEKVAMTIASGLVDIQLQLYVIFAALMGAIIWDLFTWWFSIPSSSSHALIGSLIGATIVFTGSTGHILWAGVLEKVVIPLFTSPLIGMALGYFIMKLVFEIFADWPPKKANGLFHRLQVLSAAFMAYSHGNNDAQKTMGIITLALVTAGLHDPSNGIPLWVKLLCATTMALGTSIGGGRIMRTVGDGVTKLTPVIGFVAETSSTVAIEIMTALGAPVSTTQVITTSIMGAGSARRRSSVRWGVARKIIAAWFVTLPATMALGGLIAFLTSFVLA
;
A
#
# COMPACT_ATOMS: atom_id res chain seq x y z
N MET A 1 -24.70 22.94 -1.65
CA MET A 1 -24.26 21.71 -2.33
C MET A 1 -22.76 21.46 -2.14
N ALA A 2 -21.89 22.41 -2.42
CA ALA A 2 -20.43 22.21 -2.29
C ALA A 2 -19.97 21.68 -0.92
N SER A 3 -20.50 22.21 0.19
CA SER A 3 -20.14 21.77 1.54
C SER A 3 -20.57 20.32 1.84
N ILE A 4 -21.72 19.89 1.33
CA ILE A 4 -22.21 18.51 1.51
C ILE A 4 -21.33 17.55 0.70
N LEU A 5 -20.97 17.93 -0.52
CA LEU A 5 -20.09 17.11 -1.39
C LEU A 5 -18.68 17.00 -0.82
N LEU A 6 -18.13 18.07 -0.24
CA LEU A 6 -16.84 18.01 0.45
C LEU A 6 -16.90 17.04 1.63
N ILE A 7 -17.96 17.09 2.45
CA ILE A 7 -18.12 16.13 3.56
C ILE A 7 -18.19 14.70 3.02
N ALA A 8 -18.93 14.47 1.93
CA ALA A 8 -19.00 13.14 1.30
C ALA A 8 -17.63 12.66 0.81
N VAL A 9 -16.81 13.53 0.22
CA VAL A 9 -15.43 13.21 -0.18
C VAL A 9 -14.58 12.86 1.04
N LEU A 10 -14.61 13.67 2.10
CA LEU A 10 -13.84 13.42 3.31
C LEU A 10 -14.24 12.10 3.98
N VAL A 11 -15.53 11.82 4.09
CA VAL A 11 -16.03 10.55 4.65
C VAL A 11 -15.61 9.38 3.77
N SER A 12 -15.73 9.50 2.45
CA SER A 12 -15.29 8.44 1.52
C SER A 12 -13.79 8.21 1.58
N ALA A 13 -12.97 9.26 1.75
CA ALA A 13 -11.53 9.15 1.93
C ALA A 13 -11.19 8.39 3.22
N LEU A 14 -11.90 8.65 4.31
CA LEU A 14 -11.71 7.90 5.56
C LEU A 14 -12.20 6.45 5.47
N ILE A 15 -13.29 6.20 4.74
CA ILE A 15 -13.73 4.83 4.45
C ILE A 15 -12.66 4.10 3.63
N PHE A 16 -12.09 4.72 2.60
CA PHE A 16 -10.99 4.16 1.83
C PHE A 16 -9.79 3.86 2.73
N GLU A 17 -9.38 4.80 3.60
CA GLU A 17 -8.26 4.59 4.52
C GLU A 17 -8.50 3.46 5.51
N PHE A 18 -9.71 3.35 6.03
CA PHE A 18 -10.10 2.26 6.91
C PHE A 18 -10.03 0.90 6.19
N ILE A 19 -10.53 0.84 4.94
CA ILE A 19 -10.45 -0.34 4.09
C ILE A 19 -8.99 -0.68 3.79
N ASN A 20 -8.18 0.30 3.41
CA ASN A 20 -6.74 0.14 3.21
C ASN A 20 -6.07 -0.45 4.48
N GLY A 21 -6.39 0.08 5.66
CA GLY A 21 -5.91 -0.43 6.94
C GLY A 21 -6.16 -1.92 7.14
N PHE A 22 -7.38 -2.42 6.95
CA PHE A 22 -7.69 -3.84 7.15
C PHE A 22 -7.31 -4.72 5.96
N HIS A 23 -7.37 -4.20 4.74
CA HIS A 23 -6.97 -4.91 3.51
C HIS A 23 -5.48 -5.23 3.56
N ASP A 24 -4.68 -4.23 3.89
CA ASP A 24 -3.22 -4.30 3.80
C ASP A 24 -2.52 -4.67 5.13
N THR A 25 -3.29 -4.88 6.22
CA THR A 25 -2.75 -5.44 7.48
C THR A 25 -1.93 -6.72 7.23
N ALA A 26 -2.35 -7.55 6.24
CA ALA A 26 -1.64 -8.76 5.88
C ALA A 26 -0.19 -8.49 5.47
N ASN A 27 0.09 -7.36 4.86
CA ASN A 27 1.42 -6.98 4.39
C ASN A 27 2.40 -6.78 5.55
N ALA A 28 1.90 -6.24 6.67
CA ALA A 28 2.71 -5.94 7.84
C ALA A 28 2.90 -7.14 8.78
N ILE A 29 1.91 -8.04 8.90
CA ILE A 29 1.93 -9.05 9.96
C ILE A 29 1.79 -10.51 9.50
N ALA A 30 1.48 -10.79 8.22
CA ALA A 30 1.27 -12.17 7.78
C ALA A 30 2.49 -13.06 8.04
N THR A 31 3.68 -12.61 7.70
CA THR A 31 4.94 -13.31 7.94
C THR A 31 5.13 -13.66 9.41
N THR A 32 4.96 -12.68 10.29
CA THR A 32 5.15 -12.78 11.74
C THR A 32 4.16 -13.73 12.40
N VAL A 33 2.90 -13.70 11.96
CA VAL A 33 1.84 -14.58 12.47
C VAL A 33 2.04 -16.01 11.99
N TYR A 34 2.35 -16.21 10.70
CA TYR A 34 2.56 -17.55 10.13
C TYR A 34 3.83 -18.24 10.65
N THR A 35 4.89 -17.50 10.95
CA THR A 35 6.10 -18.02 11.61
C THR A 35 5.92 -18.21 13.11
N LYS A 36 4.79 -17.76 13.68
CA LYS A 36 4.50 -17.76 15.11
C LYS A 36 5.46 -16.89 15.93
N ALA A 37 6.08 -15.88 15.31
CA ALA A 37 6.95 -14.93 16.02
C ALA A 37 6.14 -14.06 17.01
N LEU A 38 4.89 -13.73 16.65
CA LEU A 38 3.92 -13.09 17.56
C LEU A 38 2.54 -13.76 17.44
N PRO A 39 1.77 -13.81 18.54
CA PRO A 39 0.35 -14.13 18.49
C PRO A 39 -0.39 -13.07 17.65
N LEU A 40 -1.45 -13.47 16.93
CA LEU A 40 -2.22 -12.59 16.05
C LEU A 40 -2.63 -11.28 16.71
N ARG A 41 -3.20 -11.33 17.93
CA ARG A 41 -3.63 -10.12 18.66
C ARG A 41 -2.49 -9.16 18.94
N THR A 42 -1.34 -9.67 19.38
CA THR A 42 -0.15 -8.85 19.66
C THR A 42 0.41 -8.25 18.38
N ALA A 43 0.46 -9.02 17.30
CA ALA A 43 0.90 -8.53 15.99
C ALA A 43 -0.01 -7.41 15.45
N ILE A 44 -1.33 -7.54 15.60
CA ILE A 44 -2.30 -6.51 15.23
C ILE A 44 -2.08 -5.22 16.03
N VAL A 45 -1.99 -5.31 17.36
CA VAL A 45 -1.79 -4.12 18.22
C VAL A 45 -0.47 -3.43 17.89
N MET A 46 0.61 -4.20 17.78
CA MET A 46 1.92 -3.68 17.39
C MET A 46 1.83 -2.97 16.02
N SER A 47 1.21 -3.62 15.03
CA SER A 47 1.07 -3.05 13.69
C SER A 47 0.23 -1.77 13.68
N ALA A 48 -0.89 -1.73 14.43
CA ALA A 48 -1.72 -0.54 14.53
C ALA A 48 -0.95 0.65 15.12
N ILE A 49 -0.18 0.42 16.19
CA ILE A 49 0.67 1.46 16.82
C ILE A 49 1.75 1.92 15.84
N MET A 50 2.45 1.00 15.20
CA MET A 50 3.56 1.33 14.30
C MET A 50 3.07 2.00 13.00
N ASN A 51 1.92 1.59 12.46
CA ASN A 51 1.26 2.28 11.35
C ASN A 51 0.91 3.72 11.72
N PHE A 52 0.33 3.93 12.91
CA PHE A 52 0.01 5.28 13.39
C PHE A 52 1.26 6.16 13.47
N ILE A 53 2.33 5.66 14.08
CA ILE A 53 3.60 6.40 14.19
C ILE A 53 4.16 6.68 12.79
N GLY A 54 4.24 5.68 11.91
CA GLY A 54 4.75 5.82 10.56
C GLY A 54 3.99 6.86 9.74
N ALA A 55 2.67 6.86 9.83
CA ALA A 55 1.80 7.81 9.12
C ALA A 55 2.11 9.29 9.42
N LEU A 56 2.72 9.60 10.55
CA LEU A 56 3.05 10.98 10.96
C LEU A 56 4.43 11.45 10.50
N MET A 57 5.27 10.58 9.91
CA MET A 57 6.70 10.85 9.73
C MET A 57 7.06 11.57 8.43
N SER A 58 6.27 11.43 7.36
CA SER A 58 6.55 12.00 6.04
C SER A 58 5.30 12.55 5.39
N GLU A 59 5.48 13.44 4.40
CA GLU A 59 4.41 14.03 3.58
C GLU A 59 4.68 13.88 2.08
N LYS A 60 5.86 13.34 1.71
CA LYS A 60 6.32 13.35 0.32
C LYS A 60 5.41 12.63 -0.65
N VAL A 61 4.87 11.47 -0.25
CA VAL A 61 3.92 10.71 -1.06
C VAL A 61 2.57 11.44 -1.14
N ALA A 62 2.12 12.04 -0.03
CA ALA A 62 0.88 12.81 0.00
C ALA A 62 0.95 14.01 -0.94
N MET A 63 2.06 14.73 -0.97
CA MET A 63 2.27 15.85 -1.89
C MET A 63 2.29 15.40 -3.36
N THR A 64 2.87 14.24 -3.66
CA THR A 64 2.83 13.67 -5.02
C THR A 64 1.39 13.43 -5.48
N ILE A 65 0.53 12.93 -4.60
CA ILE A 65 -0.89 12.67 -4.93
C ILE A 65 -1.68 13.97 -5.00
N ALA A 66 -1.42 14.91 -4.10
CA ALA A 66 -2.15 16.18 -4.04
C ALA A 66 -1.89 17.10 -5.25
N SER A 67 -0.67 17.06 -5.82
CA SER A 67 -0.26 18.03 -6.87
C SER A 67 0.57 17.45 -8.02
N GLY A 68 0.98 16.18 -7.93
CA GLY A 68 1.93 15.59 -8.89
C GLY A 68 1.32 14.74 -10.01
N LEU A 69 -0.01 14.52 -10.03
CA LEU A 69 -0.64 13.61 -10.95
C LEU A 69 -1.57 14.28 -11.98
N VAL A 70 -2.13 15.44 -11.62
CA VAL A 70 -3.12 16.17 -12.44
C VAL A 70 -2.79 17.66 -12.42
N ASP A 71 -2.93 18.34 -13.57
CA ASP A 71 -2.62 19.77 -13.76
C ASP A 71 -3.86 20.66 -13.86
N ILE A 72 -5.02 20.13 -13.56
CA ILE A 72 -6.29 20.87 -13.60
C ILE A 72 -6.95 20.89 -12.22
N GLN A 73 -7.64 21.98 -11.92
CA GLN A 73 -8.51 22.04 -10.76
C GLN A 73 -9.71 21.12 -10.96
N LEU A 74 -9.71 20.00 -10.25
CA LEU A 74 -10.79 19.01 -10.31
C LEU A 74 -12.04 19.55 -9.62
N GLN A 75 -13.19 18.99 -9.96
CA GLN A 75 -14.41 19.15 -9.16
C GLN A 75 -14.48 18.08 -8.07
N LEU A 76 -15.15 18.40 -6.94
CA LEU A 76 -15.23 17.48 -5.80
C LEU A 76 -15.89 16.14 -6.15
N TYR A 77 -16.85 16.12 -7.10
CA TYR A 77 -17.48 14.85 -7.50
C TYR A 77 -16.52 13.92 -8.25
N VAL A 78 -15.50 14.48 -8.93
CA VAL A 78 -14.45 13.68 -9.59
C VAL A 78 -13.59 12.98 -8.56
N ILE A 79 -13.21 13.69 -7.49
CA ILE A 79 -12.46 13.10 -6.37
C ILE A 79 -13.32 12.06 -5.65
N PHE A 80 -14.60 12.33 -5.46
CA PHE A 80 -15.55 11.36 -4.91
C PHE A 80 -15.63 10.10 -5.78
N ALA A 81 -15.76 10.26 -7.09
CA ALA A 81 -15.79 9.13 -8.03
C ALA A 81 -14.51 8.30 -8.00
N ALA A 82 -13.34 8.96 -7.90
CA ALA A 82 -12.06 8.30 -7.76
C ALA A 82 -11.98 7.44 -6.49
N LEU A 83 -12.44 7.98 -5.36
CA LEU A 83 -12.48 7.24 -4.09
C LEU A 83 -13.43 6.06 -4.16
N MET A 84 -14.63 6.23 -4.71
CA MET A 84 -15.61 5.16 -4.84
C MET A 84 -15.11 4.02 -5.73
N GLY A 85 -14.42 4.33 -6.85
CA GLY A 85 -13.82 3.31 -7.71
C GLY A 85 -12.72 2.51 -6.99
N ALA A 86 -11.89 3.17 -6.21
CA ALA A 86 -10.87 2.51 -5.40
C ALA A 86 -11.50 1.64 -4.29
N ILE A 87 -12.49 2.15 -3.57
CA ILE A 87 -13.22 1.42 -2.52
C ILE A 87 -13.86 0.14 -3.09
N ILE A 88 -14.57 0.25 -4.20
CA ILE A 88 -15.22 -0.90 -4.84
C ILE A 88 -14.18 -1.95 -5.23
N TRP A 89 -13.06 -1.54 -5.81
CA TRP A 89 -11.98 -2.45 -6.18
C TRP A 89 -11.34 -3.14 -4.98
N ASP A 90 -11.02 -2.39 -3.92
CA ASP A 90 -10.39 -2.95 -2.73
C ASP A 90 -11.32 -3.92 -1.99
N LEU A 91 -12.62 -3.62 -1.90
CA LEU A 91 -13.62 -4.54 -1.35
C LEU A 91 -13.79 -5.78 -2.21
N PHE A 92 -13.81 -5.65 -3.54
CA PHE A 92 -13.86 -6.76 -4.47
C PHE A 92 -12.66 -7.69 -4.30
N THR A 93 -11.44 -7.15 -4.34
CA THR A 93 -10.23 -7.95 -4.21
C THR A 93 -10.09 -8.57 -2.82
N TRP A 94 -10.50 -7.87 -1.78
CA TRP A 94 -10.56 -8.41 -0.42
C TRP A 94 -11.55 -9.59 -0.32
N TRP A 95 -12.71 -9.46 -0.93
CA TRP A 95 -13.72 -10.53 -0.92
C TRP A 95 -13.20 -11.82 -1.56
N PHE A 96 -12.49 -11.69 -2.68
CA PHE A 96 -11.90 -12.81 -3.40
C PHE A 96 -10.52 -13.23 -2.88
N SER A 97 -10.03 -12.61 -1.80
CA SER A 97 -8.69 -12.90 -1.23
C SER A 97 -7.55 -12.70 -2.23
N ILE A 98 -7.70 -11.73 -3.14
CA ILE A 98 -6.71 -11.36 -4.15
C ILE A 98 -5.83 -10.25 -3.55
N PRO A 99 -4.53 -10.46 -3.32
CA PRO A 99 -3.63 -9.41 -2.86
C PRO A 99 -3.38 -8.42 -3.99
N SER A 100 -4.15 -7.35 -4.01
CA SER A 100 -4.05 -6.23 -4.96
C SER A 100 -3.35 -5.03 -4.32
N SER A 101 -3.27 -3.93 -5.06
CA SER A 101 -2.65 -2.69 -4.62
C SER A 101 -3.70 -1.59 -4.47
N SER A 102 -3.99 -1.20 -3.24
CA SER A 102 -4.84 -0.03 -2.93
C SER A 102 -4.28 1.28 -3.50
N SER A 103 -2.93 1.40 -3.56
CA SER A 103 -2.26 2.55 -4.21
C SER A 103 -2.62 2.68 -5.67
N HIS A 104 -2.46 1.57 -6.42
CA HIS A 104 -2.77 1.56 -7.86
C HIS A 104 -4.27 1.67 -8.09
N ALA A 105 -5.10 1.14 -7.19
CA ALA A 105 -6.55 1.30 -7.25
C ALA A 105 -6.95 2.78 -7.14
N LEU A 106 -6.42 3.50 -6.17
CA LEU A 106 -6.71 4.92 -5.98
C LEU A 106 -6.22 5.79 -7.16
N ILE A 107 -4.96 5.60 -7.56
CA ILE A 107 -4.35 6.39 -8.64
C ILE A 107 -5.01 6.09 -9.98
N GLY A 108 -5.23 4.82 -10.30
CA GLY A 108 -5.94 4.43 -11.51
C GLY A 108 -7.33 5.03 -11.58
N SER A 109 -8.09 4.93 -10.48
CA SER A 109 -9.43 5.50 -10.39
C SER A 109 -9.44 7.03 -10.54
N LEU A 110 -8.45 7.73 -9.94
CA LEU A 110 -8.30 9.18 -10.09
C LEU A 110 -8.00 9.58 -11.55
N ILE A 111 -7.08 8.89 -12.20
CA ILE A 111 -6.75 9.13 -13.61
C ILE A 111 -7.99 8.90 -14.49
N GLY A 112 -8.69 7.79 -14.32
CA GLY A 112 -9.89 7.47 -15.08
C GLY A 112 -11.02 8.48 -14.88
N ALA A 113 -11.28 8.89 -13.65
CA ALA A 113 -12.27 9.91 -13.32
C ALA A 113 -11.90 11.27 -13.95
N THR A 114 -10.62 11.65 -13.93
CA THR A 114 -10.12 12.90 -14.53
C THR A 114 -10.27 12.88 -16.04
N ILE A 115 -9.93 11.78 -16.72
CA ILE A 115 -10.07 11.65 -18.18
C ILE A 115 -11.52 11.81 -18.61
N VAL A 116 -12.44 11.18 -17.88
CA VAL A 116 -13.88 11.30 -18.19
C VAL A 116 -14.39 12.71 -17.92
N PHE A 117 -13.97 13.35 -16.84
CA PHE A 117 -14.33 14.72 -16.51
C PHE A 117 -13.86 15.73 -17.55
N THR A 118 -12.64 15.61 -18.03
CA THR A 118 -12.03 16.55 -18.96
C THR A 118 -12.30 16.21 -20.44
N GLY A 119 -12.72 14.98 -20.72
CA GLY A 119 -12.82 14.45 -22.08
C GLY A 119 -11.44 14.31 -22.77
N SER A 120 -10.33 14.45 -22.03
CA SER A 120 -8.96 14.50 -22.55
C SER A 120 -7.97 13.84 -21.61
N THR A 121 -6.91 13.27 -22.17
CA THR A 121 -5.75 12.79 -21.41
C THR A 121 -4.68 13.87 -21.16
N GLY A 122 -4.87 15.08 -21.74
CA GLY A 122 -3.89 16.17 -21.69
C GLY A 122 -3.70 16.79 -20.30
N HIS A 123 -4.67 16.61 -19.42
CA HIS A 123 -4.63 17.12 -18.04
C HIS A 123 -3.99 16.14 -17.03
N ILE A 124 -3.56 14.99 -17.49
CA ILE A 124 -2.78 14.06 -16.68
C ILE A 124 -1.30 14.43 -16.79
N LEU A 125 -0.64 14.63 -15.68
CA LEU A 125 0.80 14.85 -15.61
C LEU A 125 1.54 13.51 -15.86
N TRP A 126 1.56 13.08 -17.15
CA TRP A 126 2.13 11.77 -17.53
C TRP A 126 3.57 11.57 -17.09
N ALA A 127 4.38 12.63 -17.03
CA ALA A 127 5.73 12.55 -16.50
C ALA A 127 5.71 12.15 -15.00
N GLY A 128 4.86 12.79 -14.20
CA GLY A 128 4.67 12.45 -12.78
C GLY A 128 4.10 11.04 -12.60
N VAL A 129 3.10 10.66 -13.40
CA VAL A 129 2.54 9.29 -13.37
C VAL A 129 3.62 8.26 -13.74
N LEU A 130 4.42 8.53 -14.78
CA LEU A 130 5.49 7.62 -15.21
C LEU A 130 6.57 7.48 -14.11
N GLU A 131 7.09 8.58 -13.60
CA GLU A 131 8.18 8.58 -12.62
C GLU A 131 7.77 8.11 -11.23
N LYS A 132 6.57 8.52 -10.76
CA LYS A 132 6.14 8.27 -9.38
C LYS A 132 5.23 7.06 -9.22
N VAL A 133 4.61 6.56 -10.31
CA VAL A 133 3.69 5.43 -10.26
C VAL A 133 4.19 4.26 -11.11
N VAL A 134 4.36 4.48 -12.43
CA VAL A 134 4.66 3.37 -13.35
C VAL A 134 6.06 2.80 -13.12
N ILE A 135 7.08 3.64 -13.03
CA ILE A 135 8.45 3.16 -12.75
C ILE A 135 8.52 2.46 -11.39
N PRO A 136 8.01 3.01 -10.27
CA PRO A 136 7.95 2.31 -9.00
C PRO A 136 7.12 1.02 -9.00
N LEU A 137 6.07 0.93 -9.83
CA LEU A 137 5.29 -0.31 -10.02
C LEU A 137 6.19 -1.51 -10.39
N PHE A 138 7.20 -1.27 -11.20
CA PHE A 138 8.14 -2.31 -11.62
C PHE A 138 9.39 -2.39 -10.75
N THR A 139 9.95 -1.23 -10.38
CA THR A 139 11.23 -1.18 -9.67
C THR A 139 11.11 -1.57 -8.21
N SER A 140 10.06 -1.18 -7.50
CA SER A 140 9.91 -1.50 -6.07
C SER A 140 9.79 -3.00 -5.80
N PRO A 141 8.99 -3.81 -6.56
CA PRO A 141 8.98 -5.26 -6.41
C PRO A 141 10.32 -5.92 -6.77
N LEU A 142 11.00 -5.40 -7.81
CA LEU A 142 12.30 -5.92 -8.20
C LEU A 142 13.36 -5.65 -7.13
N ILE A 143 13.37 -4.45 -6.53
CA ILE A 143 14.26 -4.12 -5.41
C ILE A 143 13.94 -5.02 -4.20
N GLY A 144 12.67 -5.18 -3.84
CA GLY A 144 12.25 -6.06 -2.76
C GLY A 144 12.71 -7.50 -2.97
N MET A 145 12.53 -8.04 -4.18
CA MET A 145 12.99 -9.38 -4.53
C MET A 145 14.51 -9.53 -4.49
N ALA A 146 15.25 -8.56 -5.05
CA ALA A 146 16.71 -8.58 -5.06
C ALA A 146 17.26 -8.49 -3.63
N LEU A 147 16.79 -7.53 -2.83
CA LEU A 147 17.19 -7.41 -1.43
C LEU A 147 16.86 -8.68 -0.64
N GLY A 148 15.67 -9.24 -0.81
CA GLY A 148 15.27 -10.49 -0.16
C GLY A 148 16.21 -11.65 -0.52
N TYR A 149 16.60 -11.75 -1.78
CA TYR A 149 17.55 -12.76 -2.24
C TYR A 149 18.96 -12.55 -1.67
N PHE A 150 19.52 -11.35 -1.78
CA PHE A 150 20.88 -11.07 -1.35
C PHE A 150 21.05 -11.10 0.17
N ILE A 151 20.10 -10.50 0.93
CA ILE A 151 20.12 -10.54 2.40
C ILE A 151 20.01 -12.00 2.87
N MET A 152 19.16 -12.82 2.24
CA MET A 152 19.05 -14.23 2.61
C MET A 152 20.32 -15.00 2.34
N LYS A 153 21.03 -14.72 1.23
CA LYS A 153 22.35 -15.30 0.95
C LYS A 153 23.37 -14.91 2.02
N LEU A 154 23.41 -13.63 2.39
CA LEU A 154 24.28 -13.14 3.45
C LEU A 154 23.98 -13.80 4.79
N VAL A 155 22.71 -13.98 5.14
CA VAL A 155 22.30 -14.70 6.35
C VAL A 155 22.80 -16.15 6.32
N PHE A 156 22.72 -16.85 5.18
CA PHE A 156 23.24 -18.21 5.06
C PHE A 156 24.76 -18.28 5.24
N GLU A 157 25.50 -17.30 4.75
CA GLU A 157 26.97 -17.25 4.91
C GLU A 157 27.35 -16.95 6.38
N ILE A 158 26.75 -15.94 6.99
CA ILE A 158 27.08 -15.53 8.37
C ILE A 158 26.72 -16.61 9.40
N PHE A 159 25.61 -17.31 9.19
CA PHE A 159 25.07 -18.29 10.16
C PHE A 159 25.26 -19.75 9.70
N ALA A 160 26.17 -20.00 8.75
CA ALA A 160 26.41 -21.34 8.17
C ALA A 160 26.71 -22.40 9.24
N ASP A 161 27.54 -22.06 10.24
CA ASP A 161 27.99 -22.96 11.29
C ASP A 161 27.07 -22.99 12.52
N TRP A 162 25.96 -22.24 12.48
CA TRP A 162 25.05 -22.21 13.63
C TRP A 162 24.09 -23.39 13.63
N PRO A 163 23.88 -24.04 14.78
CA PRO A 163 22.82 -25.04 14.92
C PRO A 163 21.47 -24.44 14.53
N PRO A 164 20.64 -25.14 13.73
CA PRO A 164 19.35 -24.62 13.26
C PRO A 164 18.43 -24.14 14.39
N LYS A 165 18.46 -24.79 15.56
CA LYS A 165 17.67 -24.39 16.73
C LYS A 165 18.09 -23.02 17.25
N LYS A 166 19.39 -22.74 17.32
CA LYS A 166 19.94 -21.45 17.79
C LYS A 166 19.64 -20.33 16.79
N ALA A 167 19.85 -20.58 15.49
CA ALA A 167 19.53 -19.63 14.45
C ALA A 167 18.04 -19.28 14.44
N ASN A 168 17.15 -20.27 14.44
CA ASN A 168 15.71 -20.04 14.49
C ASN A 168 15.28 -19.24 15.75
N GLY A 169 15.88 -19.51 16.91
CA GLY A 169 15.59 -18.77 18.13
C GLY A 169 15.98 -17.29 18.05
N LEU A 170 17.13 -16.98 17.45
CA LEU A 170 17.54 -15.60 17.18
C LEU A 170 16.58 -14.91 16.21
N PHE A 171 16.36 -15.52 15.04
CA PHE A 171 15.54 -14.92 13.99
C PHE A 171 14.07 -14.78 14.41
N HIS A 172 13.56 -15.63 15.28
CA HIS A 172 12.23 -15.48 15.88
C HIS A 172 12.10 -14.17 16.68
N ARG A 173 13.16 -13.77 17.40
CA ARG A 173 13.19 -12.49 18.13
C ARG A 173 13.42 -11.29 17.21
N LEU A 174 14.36 -11.41 16.27
CA LEU A 174 14.64 -10.36 15.30
C LEU A 174 13.44 -10.08 14.38
N GLN A 175 12.63 -11.09 14.10
CA GLN A 175 11.42 -10.94 13.31
C GLN A 175 10.37 -10.06 13.99
N VAL A 176 10.29 -10.02 15.31
CA VAL A 176 9.40 -9.09 16.01
C VAL A 176 9.80 -7.64 15.72
N LEU A 177 11.10 -7.38 15.70
CA LEU A 177 11.63 -6.05 15.39
C LEU A 177 11.42 -5.69 13.91
N SER A 178 11.74 -6.59 12.97
CA SER A 178 11.52 -6.33 11.55
C SER A 178 10.05 -6.15 11.20
N ALA A 179 9.15 -6.89 11.85
CA ALA A 179 7.71 -6.70 11.69
C ALA A 179 7.22 -5.32 12.19
N ALA A 180 7.77 -4.84 13.30
CA ALA A 180 7.48 -3.50 13.79
C ALA A 180 7.92 -2.43 12.78
N PHE A 181 9.14 -2.54 12.23
CA PHE A 181 9.63 -1.64 11.20
C PHE A 181 8.86 -1.77 9.89
N MET A 182 8.44 -2.97 9.51
CA MET A 182 7.59 -3.17 8.33
C MET A 182 6.23 -2.48 8.50
N ALA A 183 5.61 -2.59 9.66
CA ALA A 183 4.36 -1.90 9.96
C ALA A 183 4.53 -0.37 9.98
N TYR A 184 5.64 0.12 10.53
CA TYR A 184 6.01 1.54 10.47
C TYR A 184 6.12 2.04 9.02
N SER A 185 6.90 1.35 8.19
CA SER A 185 7.08 1.73 6.77
C SER A 185 5.80 1.63 5.95
N HIS A 186 4.95 0.64 6.28
CA HIS A 186 3.62 0.53 5.69
C HIS A 186 2.79 1.78 6.02
N GLY A 187 2.69 2.18 7.28
CA GLY A 187 2.00 3.40 7.69
C GLY A 187 2.59 4.66 7.06
N ASN A 188 3.94 4.75 7.01
CA ASN A 188 4.66 5.88 6.43
C ASN A 188 4.43 6.05 4.92
N ASN A 189 4.11 4.99 4.17
CA ASN A 189 3.77 5.11 2.74
C ASN A 189 2.26 5.18 2.52
N ASP A 190 1.51 4.27 3.12
CA ASP A 190 0.13 4.01 2.75
C ASP A 190 -0.84 5.07 3.27
N ALA A 191 -0.71 5.55 4.49
CA ALA A 191 -1.58 6.60 5.02
C ALA A 191 -1.45 7.94 4.26
N GLN A 192 -0.30 8.21 3.68
CA GLN A 192 -0.07 9.42 2.91
C GLN A 192 -0.93 9.52 1.64
N LYS A 193 -1.42 8.40 1.10
CA LYS A 193 -2.28 8.40 -0.09
C LYS A 193 -3.61 9.09 0.19
N THR A 194 -4.24 8.72 1.28
CA THR A 194 -5.49 9.36 1.71
C THR A 194 -5.27 10.80 2.18
N MET A 195 -4.15 11.08 2.85
CA MET A 195 -3.77 12.45 3.19
C MET A 195 -3.67 13.33 1.93
N GLY A 196 -3.05 12.81 0.87
CA GLY A 196 -2.94 13.51 -0.42
C GLY A 196 -4.30 13.79 -1.06
N ILE A 197 -5.20 12.81 -1.08
CA ILE A 197 -6.57 12.98 -1.62
C ILE A 197 -7.40 13.97 -0.79
N ILE A 198 -7.35 13.90 0.53
CA ILE A 198 -8.03 14.87 1.40
C ILE A 198 -7.48 16.27 1.15
N THR A 199 -6.16 16.42 1.06
CA THR A 199 -5.54 17.72 0.77
C THR A 199 -5.93 18.23 -0.60
N LEU A 200 -5.94 17.37 -1.64
CA LEU A 200 -6.44 17.71 -2.97
C LEU A 200 -7.89 18.20 -2.92
N ALA A 201 -8.76 17.56 -2.15
CA ALA A 201 -10.16 17.98 -1.99
C ALA A 201 -10.28 19.33 -1.27
N LEU A 202 -9.45 19.59 -0.25
CA LEU A 202 -9.43 20.88 0.45
C LEU A 202 -8.93 22.00 -0.45
N VAL A 203 -7.91 21.75 -1.27
CA VAL A 203 -7.41 22.71 -2.27
C VAL A 203 -8.48 22.98 -3.32
N THR A 204 -9.14 21.94 -3.82
CA THR A 204 -10.26 22.06 -4.77
C THR A 204 -11.41 22.90 -4.21
N ALA A 205 -11.69 22.76 -2.90
CA ALA A 205 -12.71 23.56 -2.21
C ALA A 205 -12.27 24.99 -1.85
N GLY A 206 -11.02 25.38 -2.14
CA GLY A 206 -10.46 26.69 -1.78
C GLY A 206 -10.23 26.87 -0.27
N LEU A 207 -10.15 25.78 0.49
CA LEU A 207 -10.01 25.80 1.95
C LEU A 207 -8.56 25.58 2.42
N HIS A 208 -7.65 25.26 1.50
CA HIS A 208 -6.25 25.00 1.83
C HIS A 208 -5.33 25.41 0.66
N ASP A 209 -4.16 25.94 1.01
CA ASP A 209 -3.11 26.25 0.05
C ASP A 209 -2.10 25.08 0.02
N PRO A 210 -1.81 24.49 -1.16
CA PRO A 210 -0.86 23.39 -1.29
C PRO A 210 0.54 23.69 -0.72
N SER A 211 0.96 24.98 -0.72
CA SER A 211 2.25 25.40 -0.19
C SER A 211 2.41 25.19 1.32
N ASN A 212 1.30 25.07 2.04
CA ASN A 212 1.29 24.85 3.50
C ASN A 212 1.49 23.38 3.92
N GLY A 213 1.75 22.47 2.96
CA GLY A 213 1.92 21.04 3.23
C GLY A 213 0.61 20.34 3.63
N ILE A 214 0.71 19.24 4.36
CA ILE A 214 -0.45 18.48 4.80
C ILE A 214 -0.92 18.95 6.19
N PRO A 215 -2.19 19.36 6.37
CA PRO A 215 -2.68 19.80 7.67
C PRO A 215 -2.52 18.73 8.76
N LEU A 216 -2.08 19.12 9.96
CA LEU A 216 -1.85 18.17 11.06
C LEU A 216 -3.09 17.34 11.41
N TRP A 217 -4.28 17.96 11.38
CA TRP A 217 -5.53 17.23 11.65
C TRP A 217 -5.81 16.15 10.60
N VAL A 218 -5.43 16.35 9.33
CA VAL A 218 -5.55 15.35 8.27
C VAL A 218 -4.62 14.17 8.57
N LYS A 219 -3.36 14.44 8.95
CA LYS A 219 -2.41 13.39 9.33
C LYS A 219 -2.93 12.55 10.49
N LEU A 220 -3.37 13.21 11.57
CA LEU A 220 -3.89 12.53 12.76
C LEU A 220 -5.13 11.70 12.44
N LEU A 221 -6.03 12.24 11.62
CA LEU A 221 -7.26 11.56 11.24
C LEU A 221 -6.97 10.32 10.37
N CYS A 222 -6.12 10.45 9.35
CA CYS A 222 -5.72 9.31 8.51
C CYS A 222 -4.94 8.26 9.31
N ALA A 223 -3.98 8.67 10.14
CA ALA A 223 -3.20 7.77 10.98
C ALA A 223 -4.10 6.97 11.94
N THR A 224 -5.06 7.63 12.57
CA THR A 224 -6.03 6.99 13.46
C THR A 224 -6.94 6.02 12.71
N THR A 225 -7.46 6.44 11.57
CA THR A 225 -8.36 5.63 10.74
C THR A 225 -7.66 4.38 10.21
N MET A 226 -6.41 4.51 9.74
CA MET A 226 -5.59 3.38 9.32
C MET A 226 -5.33 2.40 10.47
N ALA A 227 -4.96 2.91 11.64
CA ALA A 227 -4.72 2.08 12.83
C ALA A 227 -5.99 1.31 13.26
N LEU A 228 -7.17 1.97 13.20
CA LEU A 228 -8.45 1.33 13.45
C LEU A 228 -8.76 0.24 12.42
N GLY A 229 -8.54 0.50 11.12
CA GLY A 229 -8.67 -0.49 10.07
C GLY A 229 -7.75 -1.69 10.30
N THR A 230 -6.47 -1.44 10.60
CA THR A 230 -5.49 -2.47 10.95
C THR A 230 -5.95 -3.34 12.12
N SER A 231 -6.63 -2.75 13.11
CA SER A 231 -7.11 -3.46 14.30
C SER A 231 -8.15 -4.55 14.03
N ILE A 232 -8.86 -4.49 12.90
CA ILE A 232 -9.80 -5.55 12.48
C ILE A 232 -9.06 -6.77 11.93
N GLY A 233 -7.86 -6.58 11.37
CA GLY A 233 -7.01 -7.63 10.84
C GLY A 233 -7.39 -8.11 9.46
N GLY A 234 -6.38 -8.40 8.63
CA GLY A 234 -6.49 -8.81 7.22
C GLY A 234 -6.57 -10.33 7.00
N GLY A 235 -7.33 -11.07 7.82
CA GLY A 235 -7.27 -12.54 7.88
C GLY A 235 -7.44 -13.27 6.54
N ARG A 236 -8.23 -12.72 5.60
CA ARG A 236 -8.45 -13.34 4.28
C ARG A 236 -7.21 -13.26 3.39
N ILE A 237 -6.59 -12.09 3.27
CA ILE A 237 -5.41 -11.86 2.42
C ILE A 237 -4.16 -12.45 3.08
N MET A 238 -4.11 -12.42 4.42
CA MET A 238 -2.99 -12.94 5.22
C MET A 238 -2.64 -14.39 4.87
N ARG A 239 -3.65 -15.23 4.58
CA ARG A 239 -3.44 -16.62 4.16
C ARG A 239 -2.72 -16.72 2.81
N THR A 240 -3.08 -15.88 1.86
CA THR A 240 -2.49 -15.87 0.51
C THR A 240 -1.04 -15.41 0.54
N VAL A 241 -0.73 -14.35 1.29
CA VAL A 241 0.63 -13.80 1.42
C VAL A 241 1.48 -14.67 2.33
N GLY A 242 0.95 -15.12 3.47
CA GLY A 242 1.71 -15.81 4.52
C GLY A 242 2.07 -17.25 4.18
N ASP A 243 1.19 -18.02 3.53
CA ASP A 243 1.46 -19.44 3.21
C ASP A 243 1.32 -19.76 1.71
N GLY A 244 0.79 -18.82 0.93
CA GLY A 244 0.53 -19.05 -0.50
C GLY A 244 1.78 -19.05 -1.37
N VAL A 245 2.79 -18.25 -1.05
CA VAL A 245 3.96 -17.98 -1.90
C VAL A 245 5.12 -18.93 -1.63
N THR A 246 5.50 -19.11 -0.37
CA THR A 246 6.56 -20.04 0.07
C THR A 246 6.29 -20.52 1.49
N LYS A 247 6.93 -21.60 1.92
CA LYS A 247 6.87 -22.04 3.32
C LYS A 247 7.68 -21.08 4.18
N LEU A 248 7.00 -20.27 4.96
CA LEU A 248 7.64 -19.29 5.84
C LEU A 248 8.38 -19.97 7.01
N THR A 249 9.54 -19.44 7.32
CA THR A 249 10.33 -19.70 8.52
C THR A 249 10.69 -18.37 9.16
N PRO A 250 11.07 -18.31 10.46
CA PRO A 250 11.47 -17.05 11.10
C PRO A 250 12.55 -16.29 10.34
N VAL A 251 13.51 -17.02 9.75
CA VAL A 251 14.57 -16.43 8.91
C VAL A 251 14.00 -15.77 7.66
N ILE A 252 13.11 -16.48 6.92
CA ILE A 252 12.48 -15.94 5.71
C ILE A 252 11.62 -14.74 6.07
N GLY A 253 10.87 -14.81 7.17
CA GLY A 253 10.04 -13.69 7.64
C GLY A 253 10.87 -12.46 7.94
N PHE A 254 11.91 -12.59 8.76
CA PHE A 254 12.84 -11.51 9.08
C PHE A 254 13.45 -10.87 7.83
N VAL A 255 13.97 -11.69 6.91
CA VAL A 255 14.60 -11.21 5.68
C VAL A 255 13.58 -10.49 4.78
N ALA A 256 12.39 -11.06 4.61
CA ALA A 256 11.36 -10.47 3.78
C ALA A 256 10.87 -9.13 4.34
N GLU A 257 10.59 -9.05 5.65
CA GLU A 257 10.19 -7.82 6.32
C GLU A 257 11.28 -6.74 6.24
N THR A 258 12.54 -7.09 6.52
CA THR A 258 13.67 -6.16 6.44
C THR A 258 13.86 -5.64 5.02
N SER A 259 13.82 -6.52 4.01
CA SER A 259 13.95 -6.15 2.60
C SER A 259 12.84 -5.23 2.14
N SER A 260 11.61 -5.52 2.57
CA SER A 260 10.43 -4.71 2.25
C SER A 260 10.50 -3.34 2.89
N THR A 261 10.87 -3.29 4.17
CA THR A 261 11.08 -2.02 4.91
C THR A 261 12.05 -1.12 4.15
N VAL A 262 13.22 -1.63 3.80
CA VAL A 262 14.24 -0.85 3.07
C VAL A 262 13.70 -0.38 1.71
N ALA A 263 13.05 -1.25 0.95
CA ALA A 263 12.51 -0.89 -0.35
C ALA A 263 11.40 0.17 -0.25
N ILE A 264 10.47 0.04 0.69
CA ILE A 264 9.37 0.98 0.91
C ILE A 264 9.91 2.34 1.37
N GLU A 265 10.85 2.37 2.33
CA GLU A 265 11.42 3.63 2.83
C GLU A 265 12.18 4.39 1.74
N ILE A 266 12.95 3.70 0.88
CA ILE A 266 13.61 4.33 -0.27
C ILE A 266 12.56 4.99 -1.18
N MET A 267 11.48 4.30 -1.51
CA MET A 267 10.43 4.83 -2.39
C MET A 267 9.65 5.96 -1.73
N THR A 268 9.36 5.86 -0.43
CA THR A 268 8.70 6.92 0.35
C THR A 268 9.58 8.18 0.38
N ALA A 269 10.88 8.03 0.56
CA ALA A 269 11.84 9.15 0.53
C ALA A 269 11.89 9.85 -0.85
N LEU A 270 11.62 9.10 -1.93
CA LEU A 270 11.48 9.62 -3.30
C LEU A 270 10.08 10.19 -3.59
N GLY A 271 9.14 10.12 -2.65
CA GLY A 271 7.75 10.55 -2.81
C GLY A 271 6.92 9.64 -3.72
N ALA A 272 7.33 8.38 -3.90
CA ALA A 272 6.61 7.43 -4.74
C ALA A 272 5.57 6.65 -3.93
N PRO A 273 4.28 6.71 -4.30
CA PRO A 273 3.23 5.86 -3.74
C PRO A 273 3.40 4.43 -4.28
N VAL A 274 4.01 3.56 -3.48
CA VAL A 274 4.22 2.17 -3.89
C VAL A 274 3.16 1.21 -3.35
N SER A 275 3.15 0.02 -3.92
CA SER A 275 2.35 -1.10 -3.42
C SER A 275 3.13 -1.89 -2.40
N THR A 276 2.80 -1.72 -1.14
CA THR A 276 3.40 -2.48 -0.03
C THR A 276 3.13 -3.98 -0.18
N THR A 277 1.95 -4.37 -0.71
CA THR A 277 1.59 -5.76 -1.05
C THR A 277 2.56 -6.37 -2.08
N GLN A 278 2.91 -5.62 -3.12
CA GLN A 278 3.85 -6.09 -4.14
C GLN A 278 5.25 -6.27 -3.56
N VAL A 279 5.72 -5.28 -2.81
CA VAL A 279 7.07 -5.29 -2.22
C VAL A 279 7.24 -6.45 -1.25
N ILE A 280 6.32 -6.66 -0.28
CA ILE A 280 6.44 -7.77 0.67
C ILE A 280 6.34 -9.13 -0.02
N THR A 281 5.44 -9.28 -0.99
CA THR A 281 5.26 -10.53 -1.72
C THR A 281 6.54 -10.90 -2.50
N THR A 282 7.15 -9.94 -3.18
CA THR A 282 8.39 -10.17 -3.94
C THR A 282 9.61 -10.35 -3.02
N SER A 283 9.66 -9.68 -1.87
CA SER A 283 10.68 -9.92 -0.85
C SER A 283 10.60 -11.34 -0.30
N ILE A 284 9.40 -11.87 -0.06
CA ILE A 284 9.18 -13.28 0.32
C ILE A 284 9.65 -14.22 -0.81
N MET A 285 9.36 -13.90 -2.08
CA MET A 285 9.84 -14.68 -3.23
C MET A 285 11.36 -14.65 -3.31
N GLY A 286 11.98 -13.48 -3.13
CA GLY A 286 13.44 -13.31 -3.11
C GLY A 286 14.11 -14.16 -2.03
N ALA A 287 13.67 -13.99 -0.78
CA ALA A 287 14.19 -14.76 0.35
C ALA A 287 13.98 -16.28 0.19
N GLY A 288 12.81 -16.71 -0.28
CA GLY A 288 12.49 -18.10 -0.54
C GLY A 288 13.35 -18.70 -1.66
N SER A 289 13.57 -17.96 -2.76
CA SER A 289 14.36 -18.42 -3.92
C SER A 289 15.84 -18.53 -3.64
N ALA A 290 16.39 -17.78 -2.69
CA ALA A 290 17.78 -17.84 -2.28
C ALA A 290 18.18 -19.20 -1.71
N ARG A 291 17.24 -19.93 -1.10
CA ARG A 291 17.44 -21.31 -0.65
C ARG A 291 17.38 -22.28 -1.82
N ARG A 292 16.28 -22.28 -2.57
CA ARG A 292 16.07 -23.07 -3.81
C ARG A 292 14.98 -22.38 -4.63
N ARG A 293 15.14 -22.27 -5.95
CA ARG A 293 14.13 -21.69 -6.84
C ARG A 293 12.76 -22.41 -6.73
N SER A 294 12.78 -23.73 -6.50
CA SER A 294 11.59 -24.56 -6.30
C SER A 294 10.88 -24.33 -4.96
N SER A 295 11.45 -23.56 -4.01
CA SER A 295 10.80 -23.21 -2.75
C SER A 295 9.66 -22.20 -2.95
N VAL A 296 9.65 -21.48 -4.06
CA VAL A 296 8.60 -20.52 -4.42
C VAL A 296 7.54 -21.21 -5.26
N ARG A 297 6.28 -21.05 -4.90
CA ARG A 297 5.12 -21.54 -5.67
C ARG A 297 4.83 -20.61 -6.83
N TRP A 298 5.61 -20.69 -7.90
CA TRP A 298 5.52 -19.79 -9.05
C TRP A 298 4.14 -19.72 -9.72
N GLY A 299 3.32 -20.77 -9.60
CA GLY A 299 1.93 -20.75 -10.08
C GLY A 299 1.06 -19.74 -9.32
N VAL A 300 1.24 -19.62 -8.00
CA VAL A 300 0.56 -18.61 -7.17
C VAL A 300 1.15 -17.23 -7.45
N ALA A 301 2.48 -17.13 -7.53
CA ALA A 301 3.17 -15.88 -7.84
C ALA A 301 2.67 -15.24 -9.14
N ARG A 302 2.52 -16.03 -10.23
CA ARG A 302 2.00 -15.54 -11.52
C ARG A 302 0.57 -14.98 -11.41
N LYS A 303 -0.31 -15.63 -10.63
CA LYS A 303 -1.69 -15.14 -10.42
C LYS A 303 -1.69 -13.80 -9.68
N ILE A 304 -0.85 -13.65 -8.66
CA ILE A 304 -0.71 -12.41 -7.91
C ILE A 304 -0.16 -11.30 -8.81
N ILE A 305 0.90 -11.58 -9.58
CA ILE A 305 1.48 -10.63 -10.53
C ILE A 305 0.46 -10.21 -11.61
N ALA A 306 -0.32 -11.15 -12.15
CA ALA A 306 -1.37 -10.83 -13.12
C ALA A 306 -2.41 -9.86 -12.54
N ALA A 307 -2.81 -10.04 -11.27
CA ALA A 307 -3.75 -9.15 -10.60
C ALA A 307 -3.19 -7.71 -10.50
N TRP A 308 -1.88 -7.54 -10.31
CA TRP A 308 -1.26 -6.21 -10.24
C TRP A 308 -1.39 -5.44 -11.56
N PHE A 309 -1.19 -6.11 -12.71
CA PHE A 309 -1.33 -5.48 -14.02
C PHE A 309 -2.78 -5.12 -14.36
N VAL A 310 -3.73 -5.90 -13.86
CA VAL A 310 -5.16 -5.65 -14.09
C VAL A 310 -5.69 -4.50 -13.24
N THR A 311 -5.09 -4.25 -12.07
CA THR A 311 -5.59 -3.25 -11.10
C THR A 311 -5.70 -1.85 -11.72
N LEU A 312 -4.63 -1.32 -12.33
CA LEU A 312 -4.65 0.05 -12.91
C LEU A 312 -5.73 0.22 -14.00
N PRO A 313 -5.78 -0.62 -15.06
CA PRO A 313 -6.81 -0.45 -16.11
C PRO A 313 -8.24 -0.64 -15.56
N ALA A 314 -8.44 -1.61 -14.69
CA ALA A 314 -9.77 -1.88 -14.13
C ALA A 314 -10.26 -0.71 -13.27
N THR A 315 -9.39 -0.14 -12.46
CA THR A 315 -9.76 0.99 -11.59
C THR A 315 -9.88 2.30 -12.38
N MET A 316 -9.11 2.49 -13.45
CA MET A 316 -9.34 3.60 -14.40
C MET A 316 -10.74 3.50 -15.03
N ALA A 317 -11.15 2.32 -15.45
CA ALA A 317 -12.49 2.11 -16.01
C ALA A 317 -13.59 2.34 -14.94
N LEU A 318 -13.39 1.86 -13.70
CA LEU A 318 -14.34 2.05 -12.61
C LEU A 318 -14.47 3.52 -12.21
N GLY A 319 -13.35 4.21 -11.98
CA GLY A 319 -13.35 5.63 -11.62
C GLY A 319 -13.97 6.49 -12.72
N GLY A 320 -13.64 6.21 -13.99
CA GLY A 320 -14.23 6.88 -15.14
C GLY A 320 -15.74 6.63 -15.24
N LEU A 321 -16.19 5.38 -15.09
CA LEU A 321 -17.62 5.05 -15.10
C LEU A 321 -18.39 5.79 -14.00
N ILE A 322 -17.84 5.81 -12.77
CA ILE A 322 -18.49 6.48 -11.64
C ILE A 322 -18.50 8.01 -11.87
N ALA A 323 -17.42 8.59 -12.38
CA ALA A 323 -17.36 10.01 -12.73
C ALA A 323 -18.41 10.37 -13.80
N PHE A 324 -18.56 9.52 -14.81
CA PHE A 324 -19.60 9.68 -15.82
C PHE A 324 -21.00 9.64 -15.21
N LEU A 325 -21.31 8.66 -14.37
CA LEU A 325 -22.63 8.54 -13.74
C LEU A 325 -22.92 9.69 -12.76
N THR A 326 -21.92 10.11 -11.98
CA THR A 326 -22.08 11.21 -11.01
C THR A 326 -22.18 12.57 -11.67
N SER A 327 -21.65 12.76 -12.89
CA SER A 327 -21.78 14.01 -13.62
C SER A 327 -23.24 14.36 -13.95
N PHE A 328 -24.15 13.39 -14.12
CA PHE A 328 -25.58 13.65 -14.36
C PHE A 328 -26.34 14.14 -13.10
N VAL A 329 -25.75 13.96 -11.91
CA VAL A 329 -26.43 14.24 -10.63
C VAL A 329 -25.76 15.38 -9.87
N LEU A 330 -24.42 15.50 -9.98
CA LEU A 330 -23.60 16.35 -9.12
C LEU A 330 -22.82 17.44 -9.88
N ALA A 331 -22.83 17.43 -11.22
CA ALA A 331 -22.17 18.45 -12.06
C ALA A 331 -22.98 19.74 -12.21
#